data_b2a9b97f26c177c5cfc1909e981b5d28
#
_entry.id   b2a9b97f26c177c5cfc1909e981b5d28
#
_cell.length_a   1.000
_cell.length_b   1.000
_cell.length_c   1.000
_cell.angle_alpha   90.00
_cell.angle_beta   90.00
_cell.angle_gamma   90.00
#
_symmetry.space_group_name_H-M   'P 1'
#
loop_
_entity.id
_entity.type
_entity.pdbx_description
1 polymer ?
#
loop_
_entity_poly.entity_id
_entity_poly.type
_entity_poly.pdbx_seq_one_letter_code
_entity_poly.pdbx_strand_id
1 'polypeptide(L)'
;LSLALPASTSSTRRRDALPGFGLSLGVTLAWLSLVVLVPLSALALRPWELGVTGVLGVLADPRVLAALRLSFGTALMAALVNLPLGLLVAWVLVRWRFPGRRLLDAMVDLPFALPTAVAGLALTALFAPNGWLGAPLKAIGVTVAYTPLGVFVAMMFVGLPFAVRTVEPVLRDLGTEAEEAAATLGASRAQALLRVVLPALAPALLTGFGLAFARAMGEYGSVIFIAGNRPMVSEIAPLVIVQRLEGFDYAGAAAIGLAMLCMSFLVLLLTGLAQAWLRPGRRA
;
A
#
# COMPACT_ATOMS: atom_id res chain seq x y z
N LEU A 1 65.58 21.84 -28.27
CA LEU A 1 65.22 21.87 -26.82
C LEU A 1 63.70 22.08 -26.70
N SER A 2 62.97 21.00 -26.52
CA SER A 2 61.50 21.01 -26.31
C SER A 2 61.28 20.91 -24.82
N LEU A 3 60.81 21.98 -24.21
CA LEU A 3 60.35 22.00 -22.80
C LEU A 3 58.96 21.50 -22.76
N ALA A 4 58.76 20.26 -22.28
CA ALA A 4 57.44 19.70 -21.89
C ALA A 4 57.04 20.30 -20.56
N LEU A 5 55.95 21.07 -20.53
CA LEU A 5 55.29 21.54 -19.31
C LEU A 5 54.49 20.36 -18.67
N PRO A 6 54.59 20.16 -17.36
CA PRO A 6 53.79 19.13 -16.69
C PRO A 6 52.32 19.52 -16.70
N ALA A 7 51.46 18.61 -17.19
CA ALA A 7 50.04 18.74 -17.11
C ALA A 7 49.61 18.72 -15.65
N SER A 8 49.11 19.85 -15.12
CA SER A 8 48.50 19.93 -13.82
C SER A 8 47.16 19.21 -13.87
N THR A 9 47.09 18.01 -13.29
CA THR A 9 45.83 17.34 -13.00
C THR A 9 45.10 18.08 -11.86
N SER A 10 44.34 19.11 -12.22
CA SER A 10 43.40 19.71 -11.29
C SER A 10 42.26 18.70 -11.05
N SER A 11 42.33 18.00 -9.93
CA SER A 11 41.18 17.29 -9.41
C SER A 11 40.09 18.33 -9.11
N THR A 12 39.14 18.48 -10.05
CA THR A 12 37.91 19.23 -9.81
C THR A 12 37.15 18.52 -8.68
N ARG A 13 37.41 18.94 -7.43
CA ARG A 13 36.47 18.73 -6.34
C ARG A 13 35.13 19.28 -6.85
N ARG A 14 34.17 18.39 -7.16
CA ARG A 14 32.79 18.79 -7.32
C ARG A 14 32.42 19.54 -6.04
N ARG A 15 32.32 20.85 -6.12
CA ARG A 15 31.72 21.66 -5.06
C ARG A 15 30.29 21.22 -4.99
N ASP A 16 29.92 20.60 -3.86
CA ASP A 16 28.53 20.31 -3.57
C ASP A 16 27.73 21.60 -3.74
N ALA A 17 26.72 21.54 -4.61
CA ALA A 17 25.96 22.71 -5.04
C ALA A 17 25.17 23.38 -3.89
N LEU A 18 25.13 22.75 -2.72
CA LEU A 18 24.42 23.24 -1.53
C LEU A 18 25.39 23.27 -0.33
N PRO A 19 25.69 24.46 0.24
CA PRO A 19 26.45 24.56 1.47
C PRO A 19 25.64 23.87 2.60
N GLY A 20 26.30 22.96 3.35
CA GLY A 20 25.65 22.23 4.44
C GLY A 20 25.04 20.87 4.08
N PHE A 21 25.13 20.41 2.83
CA PHE A 21 24.59 19.10 2.39
C PHE A 21 25.08 17.94 3.28
N GLY A 22 26.37 17.87 3.59
CA GLY A 22 26.92 16.81 4.45
C GLY A 22 26.34 16.82 5.87
N LEU A 23 26.11 18.00 6.46
CA LEU A 23 25.51 18.14 7.78
C LEU A 23 24.03 17.71 7.75
N SER A 24 23.25 18.22 6.78
CA SER A 24 21.83 17.90 6.65
C SER A 24 21.63 16.41 6.36
N LEU A 25 22.44 15.81 5.49
CA LEU A 25 22.41 14.37 5.24
C LEU A 25 22.75 13.56 6.49
N GLY A 26 23.80 13.95 7.23
CA GLY A 26 24.19 13.29 8.47
C GLY A 26 23.09 13.32 9.53
N VAL A 27 22.47 14.49 9.75
CA VAL A 27 21.35 14.64 10.70
C VAL A 27 20.15 13.81 10.23
N THR A 28 19.82 13.84 8.95
CA THR A 28 18.69 13.06 8.41
C THR A 28 18.92 11.56 8.58
N LEU A 29 20.11 11.06 8.24
CA LEU A 29 20.44 9.64 8.41
C LEU A 29 20.47 9.24 9.88
N ALA A 30 21.04 10.06 10.77
CA ALA A 30 21.03 9.78 12.20
C ALA A 30 19.61 9.73 12.77
N TRP A 31 18.76 10.67 12.38
CA TRP A 31 17.36 10.72 12.81
C TRP A 31 16.55 9.53 12.30
N LEU A 32 16.66 9.21 11.01
CA LEU A 32 16.02 8.03 10.43
C LEU A 32 16.50 6.73 11.08
N SER A 33 17.82 6.61 11.34
CA SER A 33 18.38 5.45 12.03
C SER A 33 17.78 5.31 13.42
N LEU A 34 17.72 6.39 14.19
CA LEU A 34 17.20 6.36 15.56
C LEU A 34 15.69 6.03 15.58
N VAL A 35 14.90 6.69 14.75
CA VAL A 35 13.42 6.58 14.80
C VAL A 35 12.90 5.34 14.08
N VAL A 36 13.60 4.87 13.05
CA VAL A 36 13.13 3.74 12.22
C VAL A 36 13.95 2.48 12.50
N LEU A 37 15.29 2.54 12.39
CA LEU A 37 16.10 1.32 12.48
C LEU A 37 16.15 0.74 13.88
N VAL A 38 16.17 1.58 14.94
CA VAL A 38 16.21 1.06 16.33
C VAL A 38 14.93 0.28 16.66
N PRO A 39 13.70 0.78 16.46
CA PRO A 39 12.48 -0.01 16.68
C PRO A 39 12.40 -1.26 15.79
N LEU A 40 12.79 -1.15 14.50
CA LEU A 40 12.79 -2.30 13.60
C LEU A 40 13.83 -3.36 14.02
N SER A 41 14.99 -2.95 14.53
CA SER A 41 15.98 -3.90 15.06
C SER A 41 15.45 -4.65 16.28
N ALA A 42 14.74 -3.97 17.18
CA ALA A 42 14.08 -4.61 18.30
C ALA A 42 13.04 -5.64 17.84
N LEU A 43 12.22 -5.28 16.85
CA LEU A 43 11.26 -6.22 16.26
C LEU A 43 11.95 -7.42 15.60
N ALA A 44 13.11 -7.22 14.96
CA ALA A 44 13.86 -8.28 14.31
C ALA A 44 14.61 -9.18 15.29
N LEU A 45 15.08 -8.64 16.42
CA LEU A 45 15.89 -9.38 17.39
C LEU A 45 15.06 -10.14 18.44
N ARG A 46 13.94 -9.58 18.88
CA ARG A 46 13.08 -10.19 19.92
C ARG A 46 12.64 -11.64 19.64
N PRO A 47 12.23 -12.02 18.42
CA PRO A 47 11.81 -13.39 18.14
C PRO A 47 12.89 -14.44 18.42
N TRP A 48 14.17 -14.07 18.32
CA TRP A 48 15.29 -14.99 18.53
C TRP A 48 15.46 -15.41 19.99
N GLU A 49 14.78 -14.74 20.94
CA GLU A 49 14.68 -15.20 22.34
C GLU A 49 13.99 -16.58 22.44
N LEU A 50 13.11 -16.90 21.46
CA LEU A 50 12.44 -18.20 21.36
C LEU A 50 13.31 -19.29 20.68
N GLY A 51 14.43 -18.91 20.09
CA GLY A 51 15.19 -19.76 19.17
C GLY A 51 14.42 -20.04 17.86
N VAL A 52 15.09 -20.68 16.90
CA VAL A 52 14.51 -20.97 15.57
C VAL A 52 13.27 -21.87 15.69
N THR A 53 13.33 -22.89 16.52
CA THR A 53 12.22 -23.84 16.72
C THR A 53 11.00 -23.19 17.34
N GLY A 54 11.19 -22.25 18.30
CA GLY A 54 10.11 -21.51 18.92
C GLY A 54 9.44 -20.53 17.94
N VAL A 55 10.22 -19.80 17.13
CA VAL A 55 9.70 -18.93 16.08
C VAL A 55 8.87 -19.73 15.07
N LEU A 56 9.39 -20.86 14.59
CA LEU A 56 8.66 -21.73 13.68
C LEU A 56 7.39 -22.29 14.34
N GLY A 57 7.44 -22.65 15.62
CA GLY A 57 6.28 -23.08 16.40
C GLY A 57 5.16 -22.02 16.46
N VAL A 58 5.54 -20.75 16.72
CA VAL A 58 4.59 -19.62 16.72
C VAL A 58 3.96 -19.43 15.34
N LEU A 59 4.76 -19.45 14.28
CA LEU A 59 4.27 -19.23 12.91
C LEU A 59 3.48 -20.43 12.36
N ALA A 60 3.74 -21.65 12.87
CA ALA A 60 3.01 -22.86 12.52
C ALA A 60 1.71 -23.05 13.33
N ASP A 61 1.46 -22.22 14.35
CA ASP A 61 0.21 -22.24 15.11
C ASP A 61 -0.97 -22.05 14.13
N PRO A 62 -1.96 -22.97 14.10
CA PRO A 62 -3.08 -22.89 13.18
C PRO A 62 -3.84 -21.57 13.23
N ARG A 63 -3.98 -20.97 14.42
CA ARG A 63 -4.64 -19.67 14.59
C ARG A 63 -3.83 -18.54 13.98
N VAL A 64 -2.52 -18.50 14.22
CA VAL A 64 -1.61 -17.50 13.64
C VAL A 64 -1.58 -17.64 12.12
N LEU A 65 -1.47 -18.86 11.62
CA LEU A 65 -1.45 -19.11 10.18
C LEU A 65 -2.75 -18.70 9.49
N ALA A 66 -3.91 -18.98 10.11
CA ALA A 66 -5.22 -18.55 9.60
C ALA A 66 -5.32 -17.02 9.57
N ALA A 67 -4.88 -16.34 10.63
CA ALA A 67 -4.88 -14.88 10.73
C ALA A 67 -3.93 -14.22 9.71
N LEU A 68 -2.73 -14.77 9.51
CA LEU A 68 -1.79 -14.30 8.49
C LEU A 68 -2.36 -14.49 7.07
N ARG A 69 -2.94 -15.66 6.78
CA ARG A 69 -3.58 -15.95 5.48
C ARG A 69 -4.73 -14.99 5.21
N LEU A 70 -5.57 -14.74 6.21
CA LEU A 70 -6.68 -13.79 6.07
C LEU A 70 -6.16 -12.38 5.81
N SER A 71 -5.25 -11.87 6.65
CA SER A 71 -4.71 -10.52 6.52
C SER A 71 -4.02 -10.31 5.17
N PHE A 72 -3.13 -11.23 4.79
CA PHE A 72 -2.42 -11.15 3.51
C PHE A 72 -3.38 -11.29 2.32
N GLY A 73 -4.26 -12.29 2.35
CA GLY A 73 -5.19 -12.57 1.25
C GLY A 73 -6.18 -11.42 1.04
N THR A 74 -6.78 -10.89 2.11
CA THR A 74 -7.72 -9.76 2.00
C THR A 74 -7.02 -8.46 1.60
N ALA A 75 -5.80 -8.19 2.11
CA ALA A 75 -5.02 -7.03 1.70
C ALA A 75 -4.62 -7.09 0.23
N LEU A 76 -4.20 -8.28 -0.25
CA LEU A 76 -3.86 -8.50 -1.65
C LEU A 76 -5.08 -8.30 -2.56
N MET A 77 -6.21 -8.92 -2.20
CA MET A 77 -7.45 -8.77 -2.97
C MET A 77 -7.96 -7.33 -2.95
N ALA A 78 -7.91 -6.64 -1.80
CA ALA A 78 -8.31 -5.25 -1.69
C ALA A 78 -7.43 -4.35 -2.57
N ALA A 79 -6.12 -4.54 -2.57
CA ALA A 79 -5.19 -3.81 -3.43
C ALA A 79 -5.47 -4.07 -4.93
N LEU A 80 -5.71 -5.33 -5.31
CA LEU A 80 -6.04 -5.70 -6.70
C LEU A 80 -7.36 -5.07 -7.18
N VAL A 81 -8.39 -5.05 -6.33
CA VAL A 81 -9.69 -4.44 -6.66
C VAL A 81 -9.60 -2.92 -6.67
N ASN A 82 -8.78 -2.34 -5.80
CA ASN A 82 -8.54 -0.90 -5.78
C ASN A 82 -7.83 -0.39 -7.04
N LEU A 83 -7.11 -1.22 -7.79
CA LEU A 83 -6.47 -0.79 -9.04
C LEU A 83 -7.48 -0.31 -10.10
N PRO A 84 -8.43 -1.14 -10.56
CA PRO A 84 -9.41 -0.71 -11.54
C PRO A 84 -10.36 0.36 -10.97
N LEU A 85 -10.73 0.29 -9.70
CA LEU A 85 -11.58 1.31 -9.07
C LEU A 85 -10.83 2.64 -8.93
N GLY A 86 -9.59 2.63 -8.50
CA GLY A 86 -8.76 3.83 -8.40
C GLY A 86 -8.48 4.45 -9.75
N LEU A 87 -8.21 3.64 -10.78
CA LEU A 87 -8.07 4.12 -12.15
C LEU A 87 -9.38 4.76 -12.65
N LEU A 88 -10.53 4.12 -12.40
CA LEU A 88 -11.84 4.66 -12.80
C LEU A 88 -12.11 6.01 -12.12
N VAL A 89 -11.90 6.11 -10.81
CA VAL A 89 -12.09 7.35 -10.06
C VAL A 89 -11.11 8.44 -10.53
N ALA A 90 -9.83 8.12 -10.69
CA ALA A 90 -8.84 9.05 -11.22
C ALA A 90 -9.19 9.52 -12.63
N TRP A 91 -9.67 8.60 -13.47
CA TRP A 91 -10.14 8.92 -14.82
C TRP A 91 -11.28 9.92 -14.80
N VAL A 92 -12.31 9.68 -14.00
CA VAL A 92 -13.47 10.59 -13.85
C VAL A 92 -13.02 11.95 -13.33
N LEU A 93 -12.13 11.98 -12.31
CA LEU A 93 -11.62 13.22 -11.74
C LEU A 93 -10.74 14.01 -12.72
N VAL A 94 -9.98 13.37 -13.59
CA VAL A 94 -9.08 14.07 -14.53
C VAL A 94 -9.78 14.48 -15.81
N ARG A 95 -10.53 13.57 -16.43
CA ARG A 95 -11.06 13.75 -17.78
C ARG A 95 -12.42 14.45 -17.83
N TRP A 96 -13.21 14.41 -16.75
CA TRP A 96 -14.57 14.93 -16.77
C TRP A 96 -14.73 16.16 -15.87
N ARG A 97 -15.54 17.10 -16.37
CA ARG A 97 -15.98 18.29 -15.62
C ARG A 97 -17.47 18.15 -15.33
N PHE A 98 -17.84 18.03 -14.07
CA PHE A 98 -19.22 17.88 -13.64
C PHE A 98 -19.47 18.60 -12.30
N PRO A 99 -20.71 19.00 -11.99
CA PRO A 99 -21.05 19.53 -10.68
C PRO A 99 -20.83 18.46 -9.62
N GLY A 100 -20.21 18.80 -8.49
CA GLY A 100 -19.87 17.84 -7.43
C GLY A 100 -18.50 17.16 -7.56
N ARG A 101 -17.70 17.46 -8.61
CA ARG A 101 -16.34 16.90 -8.76
C ARG A 101 -15.48 17.14 -7.51
N ARG A 102 -15.53 18.35 -6.92
CA ARG A 102 -14.77 18.67 -5.69
C ARG A 102 -15.21 17.82 -4.50
N LEU A 103 -16.50 17.50 -4.42
CA LEU A 103 -17.04 16.63 -3.38
C LEU A 103 -16.52 15.20 -3.56
N LEU A 104 -16.58 14.65 -4.79
CA LEU A 104 -16.03 13.32 -5.09
C LEU A 104 -14.53 13.27 -4.78
N ASP A 105 -13.79 14.31 -5.15
CA ASP A 105 -12.36 14.42 -4.86
C ASP A 105 -12.08 14.42 -3.35
N ALA A 106 -12.83 15.20 -2.56
CA ALA A 106 -12.74 15.19 -1.10
C ALA A 106 -13.17 13.84 -0.49
N MET A 107 -14.14 13.14 -1.07
CA MET A 107 -14.56 11.81 -0.60
C MET A 107 -13.47 10.76 -0.78
N VAL A 108 -12.62 10.86 -1.79
CA VAL A 108 -11.46 9.99 -1.96
C VAL A 108 -10.49 10.12 -0.78
N ASP A 109 -10.36 11.29 -0.20
CA ASP A 109 -9.44 11.55 0.91
C ASP A 109 -10.04 11.29 2.30
N LEU A 110 -11.33 10.95 2.40
CA LEU A 110 -11.99 10.64 3.67
C LEU A 110 -11.26 9.59 4.51
N PRO A 111 -10.72 8.48 3.92
CA PRO A 111 -9.96 7.49 4.69
C PRO A 111 -8.70 8.05 5.35
N PHE A 112 -8.13 9.15 4.84
CA PHE A 112 -7.00 9.83 5.47
C PHE A 112 -7.43 10.77 6.60
N ALA A 113 -8.60 11.39 6.46
CA ALA A 113 -9.11 12.36 7.41
C ALA A 113 -9.75 11.71 8.65
N LEU A 114 -10.32 10.52 8.50
CA LEU A 114 -11.01 9.81 9.58
C LEU A 114 -10.01 9.03 10.45
N PRO A 115 -10.14 9.09 11.78
CA PRO A 115 -9.49 8.10 12.64
C PRO A 115 -9.95 6.69 12.23
N THR A 116 -9.00 5.75 12.11
CA THR A 116 -9.29 4.40 11.58
C THR A 116 -10.38 3.68 12.37
N ALA A 117 -10.42 3.85 13.70
CA ALA A 117 -11.48 3.30 14.55
C ALA A 117 -12.87 3.85 14.19
N VAL A 118 -12.97 5.17 13.92
CA VAL A 118 -14.23 5.82 13.51
C VAL A 118 -14.68 5.29 12.15
N ALA A 119 -13.75 5.15 11.21
CA ALA A 119 -14.04 4.53 9.92
C ALA A 119 -14.58 3.11 10.07
N GLY A 120 -13.98 2.30 10.95
CA GLY A 120 -14.43 0.95 11.25
C GLY A 120 -15.85 0.90 11.85
N LEU A 121 -16.14 1.79 12.80
CA LEU A 121 -17.49 1.90 13.37
C LEU A 121 -18.52 2.33 12.32
N ALA A 122 -18.20 3.30 11.48
CA ALA A 122 -19.08 3.77 10.40
C ALA A 122 -19.35 2.65 9.38
N LEU A 123 -18.31 1.93 8.95
CA LEU A 123 -18.46 0.79 8.05
C LEU A 123 -19.27 -0.33 8.70
N THR A 124 -19.05 -0.60 9.99
CA THR A 124 -19.83 -1.60 10.72
C THR A 124 -21.31 -1.21 10.77
N ALA A 125 -21.63 0.03 11.13
CA ALA A 125 -23.00 0.51 11.17
C ALA A 125 -23.68 0.44 9.79
N LEU A 126 -22.94 0.75 8.73
CA LEU A 126 -23.46 0.72 7.37
C LEU A 126 -23.73 -0.70 6.87
N PHE A 127 -22.82 -1.66 7.16
CA PHE A 127 -22.85 -3.04 6.67
C PHE A 127 -23.37 -4.06 7.68
N ALA A 128 -23.74 -3.65 8.91
CA ALA A 128 -24.40 -4.52 9.86
C ALA A 128 -25.69 -5.13 9.26
N PRO A 129 -26.15 -6.31 9.73
CA PRO A 129 -27.34 -6.97 9.20
C PRO A 129 -28.62 -6.13 9.19
N ASN A 130 -28.67 -5.08 10.01
CA ASN A 130 -29.76 -4.09 10.12
C ASN A 130 -29.32 -2.69 9.58
N GLY A 131 -28.12 -2.57 9.01
CA GLY A 131 -27.61 -1.33 8.46
C GLY A 131 -28.16 -1.02 7.06
N TRP A 132 -27.93 0.20 6.57
CA TRP A 132 -28.46 0.68 5.29
C TRP A 132 -28.05 -0.19 4.10
N LEU A 133 -26.79 -0.62 4.03
CA LEU A 133 -26.31 -1.52 2.97
C LEU A 133 -26.37 -2.99 3.42
N GLY A 134 -26.20 -3.24 4.72
CA GLY A 134 -26.19 -4.60 5.25
C GLY A 134 -27.54 -5.30 5.13
N ALA A 135 -28.66 -4.60 5.39
CA ALA A 135 -29.99 -5.21 5.32
C ALA A 135 -30.36 -5.71 3.89
N PRO A 136 -30.21 -4.91 2.81
CA PRO A 136 -30.49 -5.40 1.46
C PRO A 136 -29.50 -6.48 1.01
N LEU A 137 -28.22 -6.40 1.39
CA LEU A 137 -27.23 -7.44 1.07
C LEU A 137 -27.57 -8.77 1.76
N LYS A 138 -28.00 -8.71 3.02
CA LYS A 138 -28.44 -9.89 3.75
C LYS A 138 -29.68 -10.55 3.11
N ALA A 139 -30.59 -9.77 2.55
CA ALA A 139 -31.78 -10.30 1.86
C ALA A 139 -31.40 -11.16 0.63
N ILE A 140 -30.26 -10.90 -0.01
CA ILE A 140 -29.71 -11.70 -1.11
C ILE A 140 -28.63 -12.72 -0.63
N GLY A 141 -28.54 -12.97 0.68
CA GLY A 141 -27.65 -13.96 1.25
C GLY A 141 -26.21 -13.50 1.50
N VAL A 142 -25.89 -12.20 1.29
CA VAL A 142 -24.54 -11.65 1.49
C VAL A 142 -24.46 -10.95 2.85
N THR A 143 -23.60 -11.45 3.73
CA THR A 143 -23.29 -10.81 5.02
C THR A 143 -21.89 -10.23 4.98
N VAL A 144 -21.77 -8.92 5.19
CA VAL A 144 -20.49 -8.20 5.15
C VAL A 144 -19.92 -8.03 6.55
N ALA A 145 -20.60 -7.31 7.44
CA ALA A 145 -20.10 -7.10 8.79
C ALA A 145 -19.96 -8.43 9.55
N TYR A 146 -18.92 -8.50 10.39
CA TYR A 146 -18.57 -9.66 11.23
C TYR A 146 -18.12 -10.90 10.44
N THR A 147 -17.63 -10.70 9.22
CA THR A 147 -17.14 -11.76 8.34
C THR A 147 -15.82 -11.36 7.68
N PRO A 148 -15.08 -12.29 7.02
CA PRO A 148 -13.91 -11.97 6.21
C PRO A 148 -14.19 -10.94 5.11
N LEU A 149 -15.44 -10.88 4.61
CA LEU A 149 -15.84 -9.87 3.63
C LEU A 149 -15.82 -8.46 4.22
N GLY A 150 -16.15 -8.30 5.51
CA GLY A 150 -16.01 -7.02 6.22
C GLY A 150 -14.57 -6.58 6.34
N VAL A 151 -13.65 -7.51 6.61
CA VAL A 151 -12.20 -7.24 6.59
C VAL A 151 -11.77 -6.70 5.22
N PHE A 152 -12.17 -7.37 4.16
CA PHE A 152 -11.89 -6.96 2.78
C PHE A 152 -12.43 -5.55 2.47
N VAL A 153 -13.69 -5.26 2.83
CA VAL A 153 -14.31 -3.94 2.60
C VAL A 153 -13.58 -2.83 3.36
N ALA A 154 -13.18 -3.07 4.62
CA ALA A 154 -12.41 -2.11 5.38
C ALA A 154 -11.04 -1.84 4.76
N MET A 155 -10.34 -2.90 4.32
CA MET A 155 -9.04 -2.77 3.66
C MET A 155 -9.16 -2.08 2.29
N MET A 156 -10.23 -2.34 1.54
CA MET A 156 -10.53 -1.60 0.31
C MET A 156 -10.71 -0.11 0.58
N PHE A 157 -11.55 0.24 1.55
CA PHE A 157 -11.82 1.63 1.91
C PHE A 157 -10.53 2.38 2.25
N VAL A 158 -9.68 1.81 3.09
CA VAL A 158 -8.41 2.45 3.51
C VAL A 158 -7.38 2.49 2.39
N GLY A 159 -7.39 1.51 1.47
CA GLY A 159 -6.44 1.40 0.37
C GLY A 159 -6.77 2.24 -0.87
N LEU A 160 -8.05 2.58 -1.08
CA LEU A 160 -8.53 3.27 -2.28
C LEU A 160 -7.82 4.60 -2.58
N PRO A 161 -7.61 5.50 -1.60
CA PRO A 161 -6.92 6.77 -1.86
C PRO A 161 -5.53 6.58 -2.48
N PHE A 162 -4.79 5.56 -2.06
CA PHE A 162 -3.45 5.28 -2.58
C PHE A 162 -3.47 4.91 -4.06
N ALA A 163 -4.45 4.11 -4.49
CA ALA A 163 -4.63 3.78 -5.89
C ALA A 163 -5.01 5.01 -6.73
N VAL A 164 -5.92 5.85 -6.23
CA VAL A 164 -6.36 7.06 -6.94
C VAL A 164 -5.23 8.09 -7.04
N ARG A 165 -4.61 8.44 -5.91
CA ARG A 165 -3.62 9.54 -5.81
C ARG A 165 -2.29 9.23 -6.48
N THR A 166 -1.96 7.96 -6.74
CA THR A 166 -0.79 7.60 -7.54
C THR A 166 -1.05 7.67 -9.04
N VAL A 167 -2.26 7.39 -9.48
CA VAL A 167 -2.63 7.37 -10.90
C VAL A 167 -3.02 8.75 -11.40
N GLU A 168 -3.74 9.53 -10.59
CA GLU A 168 -4.29 10.84 -10.96
C GLU A 168 -3.26 11.81 -11.55
N PRO A 169 -2.10 12.09 -10.92
CA PRO A 169 -1.11 13.02 -11.48
C PRO A 169 -0.54 12.52 -12.81
N VAL A 170 -0.22 11.23 -12.91
CA VAL A 170 0.34 10.66 -14.15
C VAL A 170 -0.68 10.71 -15.29
N LEU A 171 -1.95 10.44 -15.00
CA LEU A 171 -3.03 10.56 -15.99
C LEU A 171 -3.26 12.03 -16.43
N ARG A 172 -3.07 12.99 -15.50
CA ARG A 172 -3.16 14.41 -15.78
C ARG A 172 -2.01 14.86 -16.69
N ASP A 173 -0.79 14.44 -16.38
CA ASP A 173 0.41 14.78 -17.15
C ASP A 173 0.44 14.14 -18.54
N LEU A 174 -0.17 12.96 -18.69
CA LEU A 174 -0.31 12.27 -19.98
C LEU A 174 -1.13 13.08 -20.99
N GLY A 175 -2.02 13.97 -20.53
CA GLY A 175 -2.90 14.75 -21.42
C GLY A 175 -3.83 13.89 -22.27
N THR A 176 -4.41 14.47 -23.32
CA THR A 176 -5.25 13.76 -24.31
C THR A 176 -4.53 13.54 -25.64
N GLU A 177 -3.36 14.14 -25.81
CA GLU A 177 -2.63 14.17 -27.09
C GLU A 177 -2.31 12.75 -27.62
N ALA A 178 -1.90 11.84 -26.73
CA ALA A 178 -1.59 10.47 -27.12
C ALA A 178 -2.84 9.68 -27.56
N GLU A 179 -3.99 9.94 -26.93
CA GLU A 179 -5.29 9.34 -27.31
C GLU A 179 -5.79 9.91 -28.64
N GLU A 180 -5.65 11.22 -28.86
CA GLU A 180 -6.02 11.91 -30.09
C GLU A 180 -5.14 11.45 -31.26
N ALA A 181 -3.83 11.32 -31.06
CA ALA A 181 -2.91 10.76 -32.06
C ALA A 181 -3.26 9.31 -32.42
N ALA A 182 -3.62 8.49 -31.45
CA ALA A 182 -4.08 7.13 -31.71
C ALA A 182 -5.39 7.11 -32.52
N ALA A 183 -6.32 8.02 -32.22
CA ALA A 183 -7.60 8.14 -32.95
C ALA A 183 -7.37 8.57 -34.38
N THR A 184 -6.45 9.50 -34.69
CA THR A 184 -6.10 9.88 -36.07
C THR A 184 -5.52 8.72 -36.88
N LEU A 185 -4.89 7.75 -36.22
CA LEU A 185 -4.40 6.52 -36.84
C LEU A 185 -5.46 5.42 -36.94
N GLY A 186 -6.72 5.73 -36.61
CA GLY A 186 -7.88 4.82 -36.73
C GLY A 186 -8.05 3.88 -35.53
N ALA A 187 -7.36 4.11 -34.39
CA ALA A 187 -7.56 3.30 -33.19
C ALA A 187 -8.93 3.55 -32.57
N SER A 188 -9.63 2.49 -32.19
CA SER A 188 -10.83 2.59 -31.38
C SER A 188 -10.51 3.08 -29.95
N ARG A 189 -11.51 3.58 -29.21
CA ARG A 189 -11.34 4.02 -27.80
C ARG A 189 -10.75 2.94 -26.90
N ALA A 190 -11.19 1.69 -27.09
CA ALA A 190 -10.64 0.56 -26.34
C ALA A 190 -9.18 0.28 -26.70
N GLN A 191 -8.82 0.39 -27.99
CA GLN A 191 -7.43 0.23 -28.43
C GLN A 191 -6.53 1.36 -27.90
N ALA A 192 -6.97 2.60 -27.93
CA ALA A 192 -6.24 3.72 -27.33
C ALA A 192 -6.03 3.51 -25.81
N LEU A 193 -7.10 3.11 -25.08
CA LEU A 193 -6.99 2.80 -23.65
C LEU A 193 -6.00 1.65 -23.38
N LEU A 194 -6.14 0.51 -24.05
CA LEU A 194 -5.38 -0.72 -23.75
C LEU A 194 -3.94 -0.66 -24.26
N ARG A 195 -3.68 0.02 -25.38
CA ARG A 195 -2.37 0.01 -26.04
C ARG A 195 -1.54 1.26 -25.80
N VAL A 196 -2.17 2.37 -25.38
CA VAL A 196 -1.50 3.66 -25.18
C VAL A 196 -1.58 4.07 -23.72
N VAL A 197 -2.78 4.25 -23.18
CA VAL A 197 -2.97 4.83 -21.85
C VAL A 197 -2.56 3.85 -20.73
N LEU A 198 -3.06 2.61 -20.74
CA LEU A 198 -2.76 1.63 -19.69
C LEU A 198 -1.26 1.30 -19.59
N PRO A 199 -0.53 1.08 -20.69
CA PRO A 199 0.92 0.90 -20.60
C PRO A 199 1.66 2.12 -20.03
N ALA A 200 1.24 3.33 -20.36
CA ALA A 200 1.80 4.56 -19.80
C ALA A 200 1.52 4.70 -18.29
N LEU A 201 0.34 4.27 -17.84
CA LEU A 201 -0.05 4.29 -16.42
C LEU A 201 0.47 3.08 -15.62
N ALA A 202 0.96 2.03 -16.27
CA ALA A 202 1.34 0.78 -15.58
C ALA A 202 2.33 0.98 -14.42
N PRO A 203 3.37 1.83 -14.50
CA PRO A 203 4.24 2.09 -13.36
C PRO A 203 3.50 2.76 -12.19
N ALA A 204 2.57 3.69 -12.46
CA ALA A 204 1.76 4.35 -11.43
C ALA A 204 0.77 3.37 -10.79
N LEU A 205 0.14 2.52 -11.59
CA LEU A 205 -0.76 1.46 -11.10
C LEU A 205 -0.01 0.49 -10.18
N LEU A 206 1.19 0.05 -10.55
CA LEU A 206 2.01 -0.81 -9.69
C LEU A 206 2.42 -0.11 -8.38
N THR A 207 2.73 1.20 -8.45
CA THR A 207 3.00 1.99 -7.23
C THR A 207 1.75 2.04 -6.34
N GLY A 208 0.60 2.37 -6.93
CA GLY A 208 -0.68 2.41 -6.21
C GLY A 208 -1.05 1.09 -5.58
N PHE A 209 -0.84 -0.02 -6.30
CA PHE A 209 -1.01 -1.36 -5.76
C PHE A 209 -0.12 -1.62 -4.54
N GLY A 210 1.19 -1.37 -4.67
CA GLY A 210 2.13 -1.61 -3.58
C GLY A 210 1.80 -0.80 -2.33
N LEU A 211 1.45 0.49 -2.50
CA LEU A 211 1.08 1.37 -1.39
C LEU A 211 -0.25 0.96 -0.76
N ALA A 212 -1.28 0.66 -1.56
CA ALA A 212 -2.57 0.20 -1.07
C ALA A 212 -2.44 -1.13 -0.31
N PHE A 213 -1.64 -2.07 -0.83
CA PHE A 213 -1.35 -3.33 -0.17
C PHE A 213 -0.62 -3.14 1.16
N ALA A 214 0.48 -2.37 1.17
CA ALA A 214 1.25 -2.12 2.39
C ALA A 214 0.40 -1.43 3.47
N ARG A 215 -0.46 -0.48 3.06
CA ARG A 215 -1.39 0.19 3.97
C ARG A 215 -2.43 -0.77 4.54
N ALA A 216 -3.00 -1.64 3.70
CA ALA A 216 -3.99 -2.63 4.11
C ALA A 216 -3.40 -3.69 5.06
N MET A 217 -2.16 -4.15 4.82
CA MET A 217 -1.49 -5.13 5.69
C MET A 217 -1.31 -4.65 7.12
N GLY A 218 -1.05 -3.36 7.32
CA GLY A 218 -0.91 -2.77 8.66
C GLY A 218 -2.23 -2.29 9.26
N GLU A 219 -3.38 -2.56 8.64
CA GLU A 219 -4.65 -2.06 9.15
C GLU A 219 -5.17 -2.88 10.33
N TYR A 220 -5.43 -2.18 11.41
CA TYR A 220 -6.01 -2.74 12.64
C TYR A 220 -7.29 -2.01 13.04
N GLY A 221 -7.22 -0.68 13.10
CA GLY A 221 -8.24 0.14 13.74
C GLY A 221 -9.62 0.06 13.08
N SER A 222 -9.70 0.06 11.75
CA SER A 222 -11.00 -0.07 11.07
C SER A 222 -11.48 -1.52 11.04
N VAL A 223 -10.57 -2.46 10.95
CA VAL A 223 -10.91 -3.87 10.80
C VAL A 223 -11.44 -4.47 12.10
N ILE A 224 -10.88 -4.09 13.26
CA ILE A 224 -11.28 -4.68 14.56
C ILE A 224 -12.78 -4.58 14.85
N PHE A 225 -13.44 -3.52 14.36
CA PHE A 225 -14.88 -3.31 14.58
C PHE A 225 -15.75 -4.11 13.60
N ILE A 226 -15.35 -4.20 12.34
CA ILE A 226 -16.16 -4.83 11.30
C ILE A 226 -15.88 -6.33 11.14
N ALA A 227 -14.72 -6.82 11.58
CA ALA A 227 -14.31 -8.22 11.37
C ALA A 227 -15.08 -9.25 12.18
N GLY A 228 -15.63 -8.85 13.34
CA GLY A 228 -16.26 -9.78 14.29
C GLY A 228 -15.27 -10.68 15.05
N ASN A 229 -13.99 -10.60 14.73
CA ASN A 229 -12.84 -11.13 15.49
C ASN A 229 -12.96 -12.60 15.91
N ARG A 230 -13.58 -13.44 15.06
CA ARG A 230 -13.72 -14.87 15.34
C ARG A 230 -12.41 -15.60 15.04
N PRO A 231 -11.83 -16.32 16.04
CA PRO A 231 -10.60 -17.08 15.84
C PRO A 231 -10.72 -18.01 14.63
N MET A 232 -9.63 -18.10 13.85
CA MET A 232 -9.49 -18.92 12.64
C MET A 232 -10.44 -18.58 11.48
N VAL A 233 -11.38 -17.63 11.64
CA VAL A 233 -12.41 -17.28 10.63
C VAL A 233 -12.25 -15.86 10.13
N SER A 234 -12.29 -14.87 11.04
CA SER A 234 -12.26 -13.45 10.68
C SER A 234 -11.29 -12.62 11.52
N GLU A 235 -10.43 -13.29 12.28
CA GLU A 235 -9.39 -12.69 13.08
C GLU A 235 -8.17 -12.34 12.20
N ILE A 236 -7.72 -11.09 12.28
CA ILE A 236 -6.55 -10.59 11.53
C ILE A 236 -5.25 -10.71 12.33
N ALA A 237 -4.13 -10.80 11.65
CA ALA A 237 -2.82 -10.94 12.28
C ALA A 237 -2.46 -9.77 13.24
N PRO A 238 -2.75 -8.49 12.94
CA PRO A 238 -2.55 -7.40 13.90
C PRO A 238 -3.31 -7.59 15.22
N LEU A 239 -4.52 -8.17 15.18
CA LEU A 239 -5.27 -8.47 16.40
C LEU A 239 -4.58 -9.57 17.24
N VAL A 240 -4.09 -10.63 16.58
CA VAL A 240 -3.35 -11.70 17.27
C VAL A 240 -2.07 -11.15 17.92
N ILE A 241 -1.37 -10.20 17.26
CA ILE A 241 -0.22 -9.51 17.85
C ILE A 241 -0.64 -8.77 19.12
N VAL A 242 -1.71 -7.98 19.09
CA VAL A 242 -2.19 -7.23 20.25
C VAL A 242 -2.55 -8.18 21.40
N GLN A 243 -3.27 -9.27 21.14
CA GLN A 243 -3.63 -10.25 22.16
C GLN A 243 -2.40 -10.93 22.80
N ARG A 244 -1.35 -11.22 22.03
CA ARG A 244 -0.09 -11.75 22.58
C ARG A 244 0.63 -10.71 23.43
N LEU A 245 0.61 -9.42 23.03
CA LEU A 245 1.18 -8.34 23.84
C LEU A 245 0.43 -8.18 25.17
N GLU A 246 -0.91 -8.25 25.16
CA GLU A 246 -1.73 -8.24 26.37
C GLU A 246 -1.46 -9.45 27.28
N GLY A 247 -1.10 -10.59 26.68
CA GLY A 247 -0.65 -11.80 27.36
C GLY A 247 0.83 -11.79 27.76
N PHE A 248 1.55 -10.67 27.60
CA PHE A 248 2.98 -10.51 27.86
C PHE A 248 3.90 -11.44 27.03
N ASP A 249 3.40 -12.04 25.94
CA ASP A 249 4.19 -12.81 24.98
C ASP A 249 4.80 -11.88 23.92
N TYR A 250 5.78 -11.08 24.32
CA TYR A 250 6.43 -10.10 23.43
C TYR A 250 7.22 -10.77 22.30
N ALA A 251 7.85 -11.90 22.57
CA ALA A 251 8.65 -12.61 21.56
C ALA A 251 7.76 -13.26 20.50
N GLY A 252 6.64 -13.87 20.89
CA GLY A 252 5.64 -14.41 19.96
C GLY A 252 4.94 -13.31 19.14
N ALA A 253 4.59 -12.19 19.78
CA ALA A 253 4.05 -11.03 19.08
C ALA A 253 5.03 -10.48 18.02
N ALA A 254 6.32 -10.36 18.38
CA ALA A 254 7.36 -9.90 17.49
C ALA A 254 7.62 -10.88 16.34
N ALA A 255 7.51 -12.20 16.56
CA ALA A 255 7.63 -13.20 15.49
C ALA A 255 6.54 -13.05 14.43
N ILE A 256 5.28 -12.81 14.82
CA ILE A 256 4.17 -12.55 13.89
C ILE A 256 4.39 -11.22 13.16
N GLY A 257 4.78 -10.16 13.89
CA GLY A 257 5.08 -8.85 13.30
C GLY A 257 6.22 -8.91 12.28
N LEU A 258 7.28 -9.66 12.57
CA LEU A 258 8.40 -9.88 11.63
C LEU A 258 7.94 -10.63 10.38
N ALA A 259 7.10 -11.65 10.52
CA ALA A 259 6.53 -12.37 9.38
C ALA A 259 5.68 -11.43 8.49
N MET A 260 4.82 -10.59 9.10
CA MET A 260 4.06 -9.58 8.36
C MET A 260 4.96 -8.58 7.64
N LEU A 261 6.02 -8.11 8.30
CA LEU A 261 7.00 -7.20 7.70
C LEU A 261 7.70 -7.84 6.50
N CYS A 262 8.17 -9.07 6.63
CA CYS A 262 8.81 -9.81 5.53
C CYS A 262 7.85 -10.01 4.35
N MET A 263 6.59 -10.39 4.60
CA MET A 263 5.57 -10.55 3.56
C MET A 263 5.29 -9.23 2.84
N SER A 264 5.13 -8.13 3.58
CA SER A 264 4.90 -6.80 3.02
C SER A 264 6.09 -6.33 2.19
N PHE A 265 7.29 -6.50 2.73
CA PHE A 265 8.53 -6.15 2.03
C PHE A 265 8.71 -6.95 0.74
N LEU A 266 8.40 -8.25 0.75
CA LEU A 266 8.47 -9.10 -0.44
C LEU A 266 7.54 -8.58 -1.55
N VAL A 267 6.30 -8.22 -1.23
CA VAL A 267 5.36 -7.69 -2.23
C VAL A 267 5.84 -6.33 -2.75
N LEU A 268 6.32 -5.44 -1.87
CA LEU A 268 6.88 -4.16 -2.29
C LEU A 268 8.14 -4.33 -3.16
N LEU A 269 8.99 -5.28 -2.84
CA LEU A 269 10.16 -5.60 -3.66
C LEU A 269 9.75 -6.12 -5.04
N LEU A 270 8.79 -7.06 -5.10
CA LEU A 270 8.29 -7.59 -6.36
C LEU A 270 7.64 -6.51 -7.23
N THR A 271 6.84 -5.61 -6.63
CA THR A 271 6.26 -4.48 -7.36
C THR A 271 7.32 -3.50 -7.85
N GLY A 272 8.36 -3.23 -7.05
CA GLY A 272 9.49 -2.39 -7.45
C GLY A 272 10.30 -2.99 -8.60
N LEU A 273 10.56 -4.29 -8.56
CA LEU A 273 11.22 -5.02 -9.65
C LEU A 273 10.37 -5.00 -10.93
N ALA A 274 9.06 -5.24 -10.82
CA ALA A 274 8.14 -5.16 -11.96
C ALA A 274 8.13 -3.76 -12.59
N GLN A 275 8.14 -2.70 -11.78
CA GLN A 275 8.26 -1.32 -12.26
C GLN A 275 9.59 -1.06 -13.00
N ALA A 276 10.69 -1.58 -12.47
CA ALA A 276 12.00 -1.43 -13.10
C ALA A 276 12.04 -2.09 -14.50
N TRP A 277 11.32 -3.21 -14.66
CA TRP A 277 11.18 -3.91 -15.94
C TRP A 277 10.31 -3.14 -16.95
N LEU A 278 9.27 -2.46 -16.46
CA LEU A 278 8.33 -1.70 -17.31
C LEU A 278 8.88 -0.33 -17.76
N ARG A 279 9.99 0.14 -17.22
CA ARG A 279 10.62 1.40 -17.67
C ARG A 279 11.51 1.15 -18.89
N PRO A 280 11.06 1.44 -20.13
CA PRO A 280 11.92 1.36 -21.31
C PRO A 280 12.87 2.57 -21.28
N GLY A 281 14.15 2.39 -21.03
CA GLY A 281 15.11 3.47 -21.15
C GLY A 281 16.35 3.43 -20.29
N ARG A 282 16.64 2.35 -19.56
CA ARG A 282 17.92 2.18 -18.83
C ARG A 282 18.84 1.11 -19.44
N ARG A 283 18.70 0.86 -20.73
CA ARG A 283 19.70 0.11 -21.50
C ARG A 283 20.33 1.08 -22.49
N ALA A 284 21.18 1.96 -22.00
CA ALA A 284 22.17 2.69 -22.75
C ALA A 284 23.38 2.89 -21.84
#